data_cf08527a374b03bff12c3889cf22a4b8
#
_entry.id   cf08527a374b03bff12c3889cf22a4b8
#
_cell.length_a   1.000
_cell.length_b   1.000
_cell.length_c   1.000
_cell.angle_alpha   90.00
_cell.angle_beta   90.00
_cell.angle_gamma   90.00
#
_symmetry.space_group_name_H-M   'P 1'
#
loop_
_entity.id
_entity.type
_entity.pdbx_description
1 polymer ?
#
loop_
_entity_poly.entity_id
_entity_poly.type
_entity_poly.pdbx_seq_one_letter_code
_entity_poly.pdbx_strand_id
1 'polypeptide(L)'
;MDKNAGIKRDFTPFDWGMVEDRARWLEPCEESYYYAEKWRREGRRSVLDLGCGLGRHALLFARCGFKVTAADISDEALGSLKKYSRENDIVLTCRKADMEALPFSDDGFDCVFAMHSAGHTDSEGMKRVMSEIKRVLKPGGTVFMTLCSKESPTFSDPALPRLDENTVLKTEGPEQGVPHYFACAGDIKKLFADFELVKVRHTDDCFCDGEWTCQKHYFIEAVIRKEAFKPDYSGIIGRHADCKIDRPLGSAHPRSPSLIYKVNYGYIEGIIAGDGAEQDVYILGVDVPLTTFSGRIIAVYHRFNDNEDKWIVAPEGRDFTDEEILSQIEFQERFFDGELCR
;
A
#
# COMPACT_ATOMS: atom_id res chain seq x y z
N MET A 1 18.72 -0.61 -21.48
CA MET A 1 19.76 -0.39 -20.46
C MET A 1 19.37 -1.24 -19.27
N ASP A 2 20.19 -2.25 -18.99
CA ASP A 2 19.94 -3.27 -17.97
C ASP A 2 20.08 -2.63 -16.59
N LYS A 3 18.97 -2.45 -15.86
CA LYS A 3 18.94 -1.85 -14.52
C LYS A 3 19.41 -2.80 -13.40
N ASN A 4 19.88 -3.99 -13.77
CA ASN A 4 20.26 -5.05 -12.81
C ASN A 4 21.78 -5.22 -12.62
N ALA A 5 22.59 -4.22 -12.92
CA ALA A 5 24.02 -4.27 -12.67
C ALA A 5 24.31 -3.69 -11.28
N GLY A 6 24.37 -4.55 -10.26
CA GLY A 6 25.16 -4.28 -9.09
C GLY A 6 24.44 -4.13 -7.75
N ILE A 7 24.10 -5.24 -7.11
CA ILE A 7 24.42 -5.48 -5.69
C ILE A 7 24.47 -7.00 -5.54
N LYS A 8 25.65 -7.60 -5.75
CA LYS A 8 25.89 -8.96 -5.29
C LYS A 8 25.98 -8.91 -3.78
N ARG A 9 24.93 -9.38 -3.10
CA ARG A 9 25.02 -9.77 -1.71
C ARG A 9 25.25 -11.26 -1.70
N ASP A 10 26.33 -11.68 -1.06
CA ASP A 10 26.69 -13.10 -0.90
C ASP A 10 25.86 -13.74 0.24
N PHE A 11 24.53 -13.53 0.27
CA PHE A 11 23.65 -14.24 1.18
C PHE A 11 23.23 -15.57 0.58
N THR A 12 23.31 -16.61 1.40
CA THR A 12 22.89 -17.95 1.02
C THR A 12 21.36 -18.02 1.04
N PRO A 13 20.67 -18.52 0.01
CA PRO A 13 19.25 -18.80 0.09
C PRO A 13 18.98 -19.98 1.02
N PHE A 14 17.74 -20.12 1.49
CA PHE A 14 17.28 -21.29 2.24
C PHE A 14 17.62 -22.59 1.50
N ASP A 15 18.29 -23.52 2.17
CA ASP A 15 18.75 -24.80 1.58
C ASP A 15 17.66 -25.88 1.74
N TRP A 16 16.88 -26.06 0.71
CA TRP A 16 15.84 -27.09 0.69
C TRP A 16 16.40 -28.53 0.66
N GLY A 17 17.66 -28.69 0.25
CA GLY A 17 18.37 -29.98 0.27
C GLY A 17 18.60 -30.52 1.67
N MET A 18 18.72 -29.63 2.66
CA MET A 18 18.88 -29.99 4.08
C MET A 18 17.57 -30.35 4.80
N VAL A 19 16.40 -30.17 4.15
CA VAL A 19 15.10 -30.44 4.78
C VAL A 19 14.74 -31.91 4.60
N GLU A 20 14.87 -32.71 5.65
CA GLU A 20 14.57 -34.16 5.63
C GLU A 20 13.05 -34.40 5.60
N ASP A 21 12.29 -33.80 6.54
CA ASP A 21 10.82 -33.86 6.55
C ASP A 21 10.22 -32.65 5.86
N ARG A 22 9.77 -32.85 4.62
CA ARG A 22 9.12 -31.82 3.81
C ARG A 22 7.61 -31.76 4.01
N ALA A 23 7.00 -32.68 4.75
CA ALA A 23 5.53 -32.79 4.85
C ALA A 23 4.91 -31.50 5.41
N ARG A 24 5.46 -30.98 6.50
CA ARG A 24 4.99 -29.70 7.10
C ARG A 24 5.11 -28.49 6.18
N TRP A 25 6.05 -28.54 5.23
CA TRP A 25 6.24 -27.47 4.24
C TRP A 25 5.31 -27.57 3.03
N LEU A 26 4.46 -28.60 3.00
CA LEU A 26 3.42 -28.80 1.99
C LEU A 26 2.02 -28.45 2.51
N GLU A 27 1.87 -28.29 3.82
CA GLU A 27 0.60 -27.88 4.43
C GLU A 27 0.46 -26.35 4.44
N PRO A 28 -0.62 -25.80 3.85
CA PRO A 28 -0.90 -24.37 3.91
C PRO A 28 -1.21 -23.93 5.34
N CYS A 29 -0.78 -22.72 5.72
CA CYS A 29 -1.13 -22.13 7.02
C CYS A 29 -2.60 -21.68 7.08
N GLU A 30 -3.14 -21.50 8.27
CA GLU A 30 -4.53 -21.03 8.46
C GLU A 30 -4.82 -19.70 7.77
N GLU A 31 -3.87 -18.78 7.83
CA GLU A 31 -3.98 -17.48 7.17
C GLU A 31 -4.26 -17.61 5.69
N SER A 32 -3.64 -18.58 5.01
CA SER A 32 -3.82 -18.75 3.56
C SER A 32 -5.25 -19.13 3.18
N TYR A 33 -5.93 -19.94 3.99
CA TYR A 33 -7.36 -20.26 3.80
C TYR A 33 -8.24 -19.04 4.03
N TYR A 34 -7.96 -18.28 5.09
CA TYR A 34 -8.67 -17.04 5.38
C TYR A 34 -8.55 -16.03 4.24
N TYR A 35 -7.32 -15.78 3.76
CA TYR A 35 -7.07 -14.82 2.69
C TYR A 35 -7.58 -15.31 1.33
N ALA A 36 -7.56 -16.60 1.05
CA ALA A 36 -8.17 -17.16 -0.15
C ALA A 36 -9.66 -16.82 -0.21
N GLU A 37 -10.40 -17.04 0.88
CA GLU A 37 -11.83 -16.73 0.92
C GLU A 37 -12.11 -15.22 0.92
N LYS A 38 -11.37 -14.44 1.74
CA LYS A 38 -11.50 -12.99 1.80
C LYS A 38 -11.29 -12.36 0.43
N TRP A 39 -10.15 -12.65 -0.21
CA TRP A 39 -9.79 -12.06 -1.50
C TRP A 39 -10.74 -12.50 -2.63
N ARG A 40 -11.24 -13.73 -2.58
CA ARG A 40 -12.26 -14.20 -3.51
C ARG A 40 -13.57 -13.39 -3.39
N ARG A 41 -14.04 -13.12 -2.17
CA ARG A 41 -15.22 -12.27 -1.90
C ARG A 41 -15.02 -10.83 -2.36
N GLU A 42 -13.81 -10.32 -2.22
CA GLU A 42 -13.44 -8.98 -2.70
C GLU A 42 -13.24 -8.91 -4.23
N GLY A 43 -13.43 -10.01 -4.96
CA GLY A 43 -13.28 -10.07 -6.40
C GLY A 43 -11.85 -10.02 -6.91
N ARG A 44 -10.85 -10.26 -6.03
CA ARG A 44 -9.45 -10.34 -6.40
C ARG A 44 -9.22 -11.55 -7.32
N ARG A 45 -8.27 -11.46 -8.26
CA ARG A 45 -8.05 -12.48 -9.28
C ARG A 45 -6.61 -12.96 -9.38
N SER A 46 -5.62 -12.12 -9.11
CA SER A 46 -4.19 -12.42 -9.27
C SER A 46 -3.47 -12.35 -7.94
N VAL A 47 -2.69 -13.40 -7.64
CA VAL A 47 -1.91 -13.53 -6.40
C VAL A 47 -0.46 -13.79 -6.74
N LEU A 48 0.45 -13.04 -6.12
CA LEU A 48 1.88 -13.34 -6.06
C LEU A 48 2.16 -14.01 -4.71
N ASP A 49 2.60 -15.28 -4.73
CA ASP A 49 3.17 -15.97 -3.56
C ASP A 49 4.67 -15.70 -3.56
N LEU A 50 5.11 -14.79 -2.69
CA LEU A 50 6.48 -14.25 -2.64
C LEU A 50 7.34 -15.02 -1.63
N GLY A 51 8.42 -15.64 -2.11
CA GLY A 51 9.19 -16.61 -1.34
C GLY A 51 8.38 -17.88 -1.11
N CYS A 52 7.83 -18.43 -2.20
CA CYS A 52 6.84 -19.50 -2.16
C CYS A 52 7.39 -20.85 -1.64
N GLY A 53 8.71 -21.06 -1.63
CA GLY A 53 9.34 -22.32 -1.28
C GLY A 53 8.77 -23.47 -2.11
N LEU A 54 8.35 -24.55 -1.44
CA LEU A 54 7.73 -25.71 -2.09
C LEU A 54 6.31 -25.45 -2.62
N GLY A 55 5.77 -24.24 -2.42
CA GLY A 55 4.53 -23.75 -3.05
C GLY A 55 3.23 -24.13 -2.36
N ARG A 56 3.26 -24.45 -1.05
CA ARG A 56 2.04 -24.84 -0.29
C ARG A 56 0.89 -23.83 -0.42
N HIS A 57 1.19 -22.54 -0.36
CA HIS A 57 0.19 -21.48 -0.47
C HIS A 57 -0.19 -21.22 -1.93
N ALA A 58 0.79 -21.20 -2.85
CA ALA A 58 0.54 -21.07 -4.29
C ALA A 58 -0.42 -22.14 -4.82
N LEU A 59 -0.24 -23.40 -4.40
CA LEU A 59 -1.11 -24.52 -4.75
C LEU A 59 -2.53 -24.35 -4.21
N LEU A 60 -2.68 -23.88 -2.96
CA LEU A 60 -3.97 -23.58 -2.37
C LEU A 60 -4.69 -22.47 -3.14
N PHE A 61 -4.04 -21.33 -3.36
CA PHE A 61 -4.63 -20.21 -4.11
C PHE A 61 -5.03 -20.61 -5.53
N ALA A 62 -4.20 -21.41 -6.22
CA ALA A 62 -4.54 -21.92 -7.55
C ALA A 62 -5.78 -22.81 -7.54
N ARG A 63 -5.92 -23.71 -6.56
CA ARG A 63 -7.12 -24.54 -6.36
C ARG A 63 -8.37 -23.70 -6.02
N CYS A 64 -8.19 -22.54 -5.38
CA CYS A 64 -9.26 -21.58 -5.11
C CYS A 64 -9.62 -20.70 -6.31
N GLY A 65 -9.01 -20.93 -7.48
CA GLY A 65 -9.34 -20.26 -8.74
C GLY A 65 -8.61 -18.94 -9.01
N PHE A 66 -7.56 -18.63 -8.25
CA PHE A 66 -6.71 -17.46 -8.52
C PHE A 66 -5.72 -17.73 -9.66
N LYS A 67 -5.40 -16.69 -10.42
CA LYS A 67 -4.22 -16.67 -11.29
C LYS A 67 -2.99 -16.47 -10.41
N VAL A 68 -2.24 -17.53 -10.15
CA VAL A 68 -1.11 -17.51 -9.22
C VAL A 68 0.22 -17.43 -9.94
N THR A 69 1.08 -16.54 -9.43
CA THR A 69 2.51 -16.54 -9.71
C THR A 69 3.24 -16.88 -8.40
N ALA A 70 3.97 -18.00 -8.41
CA ALA A 70 4.82 -18.44 -7.32
C ALA A 70 6.26 -18.01 -7.61
N ALA A 71 6.82 -17.16 -6.77
CA ALA A 71 8.15 -16.60 -6.91
C ALA A 71 9.07 -17.04 -5.77
N ASP A 72 10.24 -17.53 -6.12
CA ASP A 72 11.29 -17.92 -5.17
C ASP A 72 12.67 -17.78 -5.81
N ILE A 73 13.71 -17.65 -5.01
CA ILE A 73 15.09 -17.62 -5.48
C ILE A 73 15.65 -19.03 -5.71
N SER A 74 15.09 -20.06 -5.06
CA SER A 74 15.53 -21.46 -5.10
C SER A 74 15.03 -22.19 -6.35
N ASP A 75 15.94 -22.59 -7.23
CA ASP A 75 15.62 -23.44 -8.38
C ASP A 75 15.10 -24.82 -7.95
N GLU A 76 15.60 -25.36 -6.84
CA GLU A 76 15.17 -26.66 -6.31
C GLU A 76 13.71 -26.61 -5.85
N ALA A 77 13.35 -25.61 -5.06
CA ALA A 77 11.97 -25.43 -4.58
C ALA A 77 11.00 -25.26 -5.77
N LEU A 78 11.33 -24.37 -6.70
CA LEU A 78 10.52 -24.15 -7.90
C LEU A 78 10.44 -25.39 -8.80
N GLY A 79 11.51 -26.17 -8.89
CA GLY A 79 11.55 -27.44 -9.63
C GLY A 79 10.57 -28.47 -9.03
N SER A 80 10.57 -28.57 -7.70
CA SER A 80 9.64 -29.44 -6.95
C SER A 80 8.18 -29.00 -7.14
N LEU A 81 7.91 -27.70 -7.04
CA LEU A 81 6.57 -27.14 -7.25
C LEU A 81 6.07 -27.36 -8.68
N LYS A 82 6.91 -27.09 -9.69
CA LYS A 82 6.57 -27.34 -11.11
C LYS A 82 6.24 -28.81 -11.37
N LYS A 83 6.99 -29.73 -10.78
CA LYS A 83 6.72 -31.17 -10.90
C LYS A 83 5.37 -31.51 -10.28
N TYR A 84 5.16 -31.12 -9.02
CA TYR A 84 3.92 -31.41 -8.29
C TYR A 84 2.69 -30.82 -8.97
N SER A 85 2.77 -29.57 -9.45
CA SER A 85 1.66 -28.90 -10.13
C SER A 85 1.24 -29.61 -11.42
N ARG A 86 2.21 -30.11 -12.21
CA ARG A 86 1.93 -30.87 -13.42
C ARG A 86 1.29 -32.23 -13.11
N GLU A 87 1.80 -32.95 -12.10
CA GLU A 87 1.29 -34.27 -11.71
C GLU A 87 -0.13 -34.20 -11.13
N ASN A 88 -0.59 -33.02 -10.70
CA ASN A 88 -1.91 -32.80 -10.10
C ASN A 88 -2.81 -31.86 -10.92
N ASP A 89 -2.46 -31.57 -12.17
CA ASP A 89 -3.23 -30.70 -13.08
C ASP A 89 -3.54 -29.30 -12.50
N ILE A 90 -2.61 -28.74 -11.69
CA ILE A 90 -2.75 -27.41 -11.11
C ILE A 90 -2.05 -26.38 -11.97
N VAL A 91 -2.81 -25.38 -12.43
CA VAL A 91 -2.28 -24.32 -13.28
C VAL A 91 -1.78 -23.15 -12.45
N LEU A 92 -0.46 -22.92 -12.48
CA LEU A 92 0.18 -21.75 -11.87
C LEU A 92 1.47 -21.39 -12.61
N THR A 93 1.99 -20.18 -12.39
CA THR A 93 3.25 -19.72 -12.96
C THR A 93 4.35 -19.79 -11.90
N CYS A 94 5.44 -20.50 -12.17
CA CYS A 94 6.63 -20.49 -11.31
C CYS A 94 7.70 -19.55 -11.91
N ARG A 95 8.21 -18.62 -11.12
CA ARG A 95 9.21 -17.65 -11.56
C ARG A 95 10.36 -17.58 -10.57
N LYS A 96 11.60 -17.81 -11.06
CA LYS A 96 12.77 -17.50 -10.25
C LYS A 96 12.88 -15.98 -10.12
N ALA A 97 12.93 -15.50 -8.89
CA ALA A 97 12.98 -14.08 -8.60
C ALA A 97 13.70 -13.81 -7.29
N ASP A 98 14.48 -12.75 -7.26
CA ASP A 98 14.93 -12.10 -6.05
C ASP A 98 13.82 -11.12 -5.61
N MET A 99 13.41 -11.19 -4.35
CA MET A 99 12.35 -10.33 -3.80
C MET A 99 12.75 -8.86 -3.70
N GLU A 100 14.07 -8.57 -3.71
CA GLU A 100 14.59 -7.21 -3.74
C GLU A 100 14.58 -6.58 -5.14
N ALA A 101 14.33 -7.38 -6.21
CA ALA A 101 14.30 -6.93 -7.60
C ALA A 101 13.39 -7.85 -8.44
N LEU A 102 12.07 -7.67 -8.32
CA LEU A 102 11.09 -8.55 -8.91
C LEU A 102 10.99 -8.38 -10.44
N PRO A 103 11.06 -9.47 -11.23
CA PRO A 103 11.01 -9.40 -12.69
C PRO A 103 9.55 -9.32 -13.20
N PHE A 104 8.72 -8.52 -12.54
CA PHE A 104 7.32 -8.31 -12.89
C PHE A 104 7.08 -6.85 -13.25
N SER A 105 6.06 -6.60 -14.06
CA SER A 105 5.60 -5.25 -14.37
C SER A 105 4.94 -4.60 -13.15
N ASP A 106 4.90 -3.28 -13.17
CA ASP A 106 4.12 -2.49 -12.24
C ASP A 106 2.63 -2.89 -12.34
N ASP A 107 1.89 -2.77 -11.25
CA ASP A 107 0.44 -3.01 -11.18
C ASP A 107 -0.01 -4.39 -11.70
N GLY A 108 0.84 -5.43 -11.51
CA GLY A 108 0.61 -6.78 -12.04
C GLY A 108 -0.34 -7.63 -11.19
N PHE A 109 -0.44 -7.37 -9.89
CA PHE A 109 -1.11 -8.26 -8.94
C PHE A 109 -2.17 -7.56 -8.11
N ASP A 110 -3.28 -8.27 -7.83
CA ASP A 110 -4.29 -7.82 -6.88
C ASP A 110 -3.83 -8.03 -5.43
N CYS A 111 -3.06 -9.12 -5.21
CA CYS A 111 -2.62 -9.51 -3.88
C CYS A 111 -1.18 -10.05 -3.90
N VAL A 112 -0.45 -9.77 -2.81
CA VAL A 112 0.83 -10.41 -2.48
C VAL A 112 0.67 -11.18 -1.17
N PHE A 113 1.13 -12.41 -1.14
CA PHE A 113 1.20 -13.27 0.04
C PHE A 113 2.66 -13.63 0.31
N ALA A 114 3.20 -13.29 1.48
CA ALA A 114 4.60 -13.49 1.84
C ALA A 114 4.71 -14.05 3.27
N MET A 115 4.51 -15.35 3.41
CA MET A 115 4.51 -16.04 4.70
C MET A 115 5.89 -16.58 5.03
N HIS A 116 6.51 -16.07 6.08
CA HIS A 116 7.86 -16.45 6.56
C HIS A 116 8.95 -16.39 5.48
N SER A 117 8.90 -15.37 4.64
CA SER A 117 9.86 -15.23 3.52
C SER A 117 10.44 -13.83 3.38
N ALA A 118 9.60 -12.79 3.39
CA ALA A 118 10.01 -11.42 3.07
C ALA A 118 11.11 -10.84 3.99
N GLY A 119 11.23 -11.38 5.20
CA GLY A 119 12.29 -10.98 6.16
C GLY A 119 13.66 -11.63 5.94
N HIS A 120 13.83 -12.47 4.92
CA HIS A 120 15.13 -13.11 4.63
C HIS A 120 16.08 -12.15 3.90
N THR A 121 16.32 -11.00 4.51
CA THR A 121 17.18 -9.93 4.01
C THR A 121 17.64 -9.04 5.16
N ASP A 122 18.53 -8.07 4.88
CA ASP A 122 18.92 -7.04 5.85
C ASP A 122 18.00 -5.81 5.81
N SER A 123 18.27 -4.81 6.66
CA SER A 123 17.46 -3.59 6.76
C SER A 123 17.32 -2.82 5.43
N GLU A 124 18.37 -2.75 4.63
CA GLU A 124 18.33 -2.09 3.32
C GLU A 124 17.61 -2.95 2.28
N GLY A 125 17.78 -4.27 2.32
CA GLY A 125 17.02 -5.21 1.51
C GLY A 125 15.53 -5.15 1.81
N MET A 126 15.14 -5.05 3.10
CA MET A 126 13.74 -4.95 3.49
C MET A 126 13.05 -3.71 2.91
N LYS A 127 13.74 -2.57 2.84
CA LYS A 127 13.21 -1.38 2.15
C LYS A 127 12.97 -1.63 0.66
N ARG A 128 13.90 -2.35 -0.02
CA ARG A 128 13.73 -2.72 -1.43
C ARG A 128 12.59 -3.71 -1.62
N VAL A 129 12.46 -4.72 -0.75
CA VAL A 129 11.33 -5.66 -0.77
C VAL A 129 10.01 -4.93 -0.68
N MET A 130 9.86 -3.97 0.25
CA MET A 130 8.64 -3.18 0.40
C MET A 130 8.36 -2.29 -0.81
N SER A 131 9.41 -1.70 -1.40
CA SER A 131 9.30 -0.93 -2.65
C SER A 131 8.82 -1.79 -3.82
N GLU A 132 9.36 -3.01 -3.97
CA GLU A 132 8.97 -3.95 -5.01
C GLU A 132 7.54 -4.47 -4.79
N ILE A 133 7.15 -4.80 -3.55
CA ILE A 133 5.77 -5.19 -3.22
C ILE A 133 4.81 -4.05 -3.60
N LYS A 134 5.14 -2.79 -3.25
CA LYS A 134 4.35 -1.62 -3.65
C LYS A 134 4.22 -1.52 -5.17
N ARG A 135 5.35 -1.64 -5.89
CA ARG A 135 5.41 -1.48 -7.35
C ARG A 135 4.58 -2.52 -8.09
N VAL A 136 4.65 -3.79 -7.69
CA VAL A 136 3.97 -4.89 -8.39
C VAL A 136 2.49 -5.02 -8.03
N LEU A 137 2.04 -4.43 -6.93
CA LEU A 137 0.63 -4.39 -6.54
C LEU A 137 -0.12 -3.32 -7.32
N LYS A 138 -1.32 -3.64 -7.77
CA LYS A 138 -2.26 -2.68 -8.35
C LYS A 138 -2.68 -1.62 -7.32
N PRO A 139 -3.12 -0.43 -7.74
CA PRO A 139 -3.73 0.55 -6.85
C PRO A 139 -4.86 -0.09 -6.02
N GLY A 140 -4.81 0.05 -4.70
CA GLY A 140 -5.72 -0.63 -3.77
C GLY A 140 -5.49 -2.14 -3.65
N GLY A 141 -4.36 -2.65 -4.13
CA GLY A 141 -3.92 -4.04 -3.94
C GLY A 141 -3.55 -4.32 -2.49
N THR A 142 -3.66 -5.57 -2.07
CA THR A 142 -3.46 -6.00 -0.68
C THR A 142 -2.20 -6.84 -0.54
N VAL A 143 -1.43 -6.59 0.50
CA VAL A 143 -0.35 -7.49 0.94
C VAL A 143 -0.71 -8.14 2.28
N PHE A 144 -0.48 -9.44 2.37
CA PHE A 144 -0.33 -10.13 3.64
C PHE A 144 1.08 -10.66 3.76
N MET A 145 1.75 -10.36 4.87
CA MET A 145 3.09 -10.86 5.15
C MET A 145 3.36 -11.04 6.64
N THR A 146 4.37 -11.85 6.93
CA THR A 146 4.88 -11.98 8.29
C THR A 146 6.30 -11.42 8.41
N LEU A 147 6.60 -10.85 9.58
CA LEU A 147 7.94 -10.42 9.96
C LEU A 147 8.28 -10.96 11.36
N CYS A 148 9.52 -11.38 11.54
CA CYS A 148 10.02 -11.75 12.85
C CYS A 148 10.01 -10.55 13.80
N SER A 149 9.68 -10.78 15.06
CA SER A 149 9.67 -9.74 16.09
C SER A 149 11.02 -9.64 16.81
N LYS A 150 11.45 -8.42 17.14
CA LYS A 150 12.57 -8.19 18.05
C LYS A 150 12.37 -8.76 19.45
N GLU A 151 11.15 -9.16 19.80
CA GLU A 151 10.85 -9.88 21.04
C GLU A 151 11.05 -11.40 20.94
N SER A 152 11.43 -11.92 19.77
CA SER A 152 11.77 -13.34 19.60
C SER A 152 13.09 -13.68 20.30
N PRO A 153 13.19 -14.87 20.92
CA PRO A 153 14.44 -15.34 21.52
C PRO A 153 15.62 -15.29 20.55
N THR A 154 15.42 -15.67 19.31
CA THR A 154 16.45 -15.62 18.24
C THR A 154 17.06 -14.22 18.07
N PHE A 155 16.28 -13.15 18.18
CA PHE A 155 16.82 -11.79 18.07
C PHE A 155 17.76 -11.42 19.20
N SER A 156 17.54 -11.96 20.39
CA SER A 156 18.32 -11.68 21.60
C SER A 156 19.51 -12.65 21.79
N ASP A 157 19.64 -13.66 20.92
CA ASP A 157 20.70 -14.66 21.01
C ASP A 157 22.07 -14.03 20.71
N PRO A 158 22.99 -13.99 21.71
CA PRO A 158 24.32 -13.43 21.52
C PRO A 158 25.24 -14.29 20.64
N ALA A 159 24.89 -15.54 20.38
CA ALA A 159 25.66 -16.44 19.51
C ALA A 159 25.46 -16.12 18.03
N LEU A 160 24.40 -15.44 17.67
CA LEU A 160 24.08 -15.11 16.27
C LEU A 160 24.73 -13.79 15.84
N PRO A 161 25.49 -13.76 14.73
CA PRO A 161 26.08 -12.54 14.21
C PRO A 161 25.00 -11.52 13.82
N ARG A 162 25.24 -10.25 14.14
CA ARG A 162 24.39 -9.12 13.70
C ARG A 162 24.97 -8.47 12.46
N LEU A 163 24.14 -8.28 11.45
CA LEU A 163 24.51 -7.56 10.23
C LEU A 163 24.22 -6.06 10.37
N ASP A 164 23.14 -5.72 11.06
CA ASP A 164 22.72 -4.35 11.38
C ASP A 164 21.83 -4.34 12.64
N GLU A 165 21.22 -3.21 12.97
CA GLU A 165 20.39 -3.03 14.17
C GLU A 165 19.12 -3.92 14.20
N ASN A 166 18.67 -4.40 13.04
CA ASN A 166 17.47 -5.19 12.88
C ASN A 166 17.71 -6.61 12.39
N THR A 167 18.95 -6.95 11.99
CA THR A 167 19.22 -8.18 11.24
C THR A 167 20.20 -9.08 11.93
N VAL A 168 19.84 -10.34 12.12
CA VAL A 168 20.74 -11.43 12.56
C VAL A 168 20.96 -12.41 11.42
N LEU A 169 22.16 -13.02 11.40
CA LEU A 169 22.52 -14.06 10.46
C LEU A 169 22.37 -15.42 11.12
N LYS A 170 21.63 -16.34 10.50
CA LYS A 170 21.56 -17.74 10.95
C LYS A 170 22.85 -18.46 10.65
N THR A 171 23.30 -19.33 11.58
CA THR A 171 24.61 -20.00 11.50
C THR A 171 24.50 -21.50 11.29
N GLU A 172 23.32 -22.07 11.33
CA GLU A 172 23.10 -23.53 11.26
C GLU A 172 21.80 -23.88 10.53
N GLY A 173 21.68 -25.16 10.16
CA GLY A 173 20.53 -25.74 9.52
C GLY A 173 20.27 -25.21 8.12
N PRO A 174 19.04 -25.41 7.60
CA PRO A 174 18.66 -24.97 6.26
C PRO A 174 18.74 -23.45 6.04
N GLU A 175 18.81 -22.68 7.12
CA GLU A 175 18.91 -21.21 7.12
C GLU A 175 20.34 -20.71 7.32
N GLN A 176 21.35 -21.57 7.29
CA GLN A 176 22.75 -21.17 7.45
C GLN A 176 23.14 -20.13 6.40
N GLY A 177 23.60 -18.96 6.85
CA GLY A 177 23.96 -17.84 5.97
C GLY A 177 22.78 -17.01 5.48
N VAL A 178 21.53 -17.31 5.92
CA VAL A 178 20.33 -16.51 5.62
C VAL A 178 20.20 -15.39 6.63
N PRO A 179 20.15 -14.12 6.19
CA PRO A 179 19.83 -12.99 7.07
C PRO A 179 18.36 -13.01 7.45
N HIS A 180 18.06 -12.64 8.69
CA HIS A 180 16.70 -12.51 9.18
C HIS A 180 16.50 -11.10 9.73
N TYR A 181 15.60 -10.36 9.10
CA TYR A 181 15.15 -9.05 9.54
C TYR A 181 14.11 -9.18 10.66
N PHE A 182 14.30 -8.48 11.75
CA PHE A 182 13.40 -8.41 12.90
C PHE A 182 12.84 -7.00 13.06
N ALA A 183 11.55 -6.91 13.33
CA ALA A 183 10.85 -5.65 13.48
C ALA A 183 10.33 -5.42 14.91
N CYS A 184 10.21 -4.17 15.29
CA CYS A 184 9.31 -3.71 16.35
C CYS A 184 8.11 -2.95 15.72
N ALA A 185 7.15 -2.57 16.52
CA ALA A 185 5.97 -1.80 16.03
C ALA A 185 6.36 -0.49 15.33
N GLY A 186 7.44 0.16 15.79
CA GLY A 186 7.97 1.38 15.16
C GLY A 186 8.55 1.13 13.77
N ASP A 187 9.24 -0.02 13.58
CA ASP A 187 9.80 -0.42 12.29
C ASP A 187 8.68 -0.73 11.30
N ILE A 188 7.60 -1.43 11.74
CA ILE A 188 6.44 -1.73 10.91
C ILE A 188 5.80 -0.44 10.40
N LYS A 189 5.57 0.56 11.26
CA LYS A 189 5.01 1.85 10.83
C LYS A 189 5.85 2.53 9.74
N LYS A 190 7.19 2.44 9.83
CA LYS A 190 8.09 3.00 8.82
C LYS A 190 8.06 2.22 7.52
N LEU A 191 8.13 0.88 7.58
CA LEU A 191 8.12 0.01 6.41
C LEU A 191 6.82 0.12 5.61
N PHE A 192 5.70 0.31 6.30
CA PHE A 192 4.37 0.42 5.69
C PHE A 192 3.89 1.87 5.53
N ALA A 193 4.80 2.84 5.44
CA ALA A 193 4.43 4.26 5.29
C ALA A 193 3.55 4.55 4.06
N ASP A 194 3.77 3.79 2.97
CA ASP A 194 2.99 3.88 1.72
C ASP A 194 1.71 3.00 1.71
N PHE A 195 1.43 2.32 2.82
CA PHE A 195 0.31 1.40 2.95
C PHE A 195 -0.63 1.85 4.08
N GLU A 196 -1.88 1.49 3.96
CA GLU A 196 -2.84 1.50 5.05
C GLU A 196 -2.77 0.15 5.77
N LEU A 197 -2.40 0.15 7.05
CA LEU A 197 -2.37 -1.04 7.89
C LEU A 197 -3.81 -1.44 8.26
N VAL A 198 -4.32 -2.52 7.67
CA VAL A 198 -5.67 -3.03 7.93
C VAL A 198 -5.71 -3.86 9.20
N LYS A 199 -4.71 -4.73 9.37
CA LYS A 199 -4.63 -5.62 10.54
C LYS A 199 -3.18 -5.94 10.86
N VAL A 200 -2.82 -5.79 12.11
CA VAL A 200 -1.51 -6.21 12.64
C VAL A 200 -1.75 -7.06 13.87
N ARG A 201 -1.27 -8.30 13.84
CA ARG A 201 -1.24 -9.19 15.00
C ARG A 201 0.21 -9.41 15.41
N HIS A 202 0.50 -9.31 16.69
CA HIS A 202 1.79 -9.64 17.26
C HIS A 202 1.58 -10.82 18.20
N THR A 203 2.06 -11.99 17.84
CA THR A 203 1.70 -13.25 18.52
C THR A 203 2.87 -14.22 18.55
N ASP A 204 2.82 -15.13 19.49
CA ASP A 204 3.72 -16.27 19.56
C ASP A 204 3.35 -17.27 18.46
N ASP A 205 4.38 -17.77 17.79
CA ASP A 205 4.32 -18.81 16.77
C ASP A 205 5.17 -19.98 17.31
N CYS A 206 4.49 -20.91 17.95
CA CYS A 206 5.13 -22.00 18.68
C CYS A 206 4.90 -23.32 17.94
N PHE A 207 5.97 -24.08 17.78
CA PHE A 207 5.91 -25.42 17.23
C PHE A 207 6.76 -26.39 18.04
N CYS A 208 6.45 -27.67 17.94
CA CYS A 208 7.20 -28.74 18.58
C CYS A 208 7.75 -29.68 17.51
N ASP A 209 9.07 -29.76 17.41
CA ASP A 209 9.79 -30.67 16.52
C ASP A 209 10.83 -31.42 17.36
N GLY A 210 10.33 -32.27 18.28
CA GLY A 210 11.14 -32.87 19.35
C GLY A 210 11.37 -31.95 20.53
N GLU A 211 11.64 -30.68 20.29
CA GLU A 211 11.73 -29.61 21.30
C GLU A 211 10.74 -28.49 21.00
N TRP A 212 10.22 -27.87 22.06
CA TRP A 212 9.36 -26.70 21.92
C TRP A 212 10.18 -25.49 21.49
N THR A 213 9.82 -24.94 20.33
CA THR A 213 10.37 -23.68 19.84
C THR A 213 9.25 -22.66 19.75
N CYS A 214 9.49 -21.48 20.30
CA CYS A 214 8.53 -20.38 20.26
C CYS A 214 9.23 -19.13 19.73
N GLN A 215 8.72 -18.59 18.65
CA GLN A 215 9.15 -17.31 18.06
C GLN A 215 7.99 -16.35 18.12
N LYS A 216 8.28 -15.05 18.12
CA LYS A 216 7.23 -14.03 17.95
C LYS A 216 7.27 -13.45 16.56
N HIS A 217 6.10 -13.34 15.96
CA HIS A 217 5.94 -12.76 14.63
C HIS A 217 4.87 -11.67 14.61
N TYR A 218 5.06 -10.74 13.70
CA TYR A 218 4.00 -9.86 13.23
C TYR A 218 3.35 -10.48 12.02
N PHE A 219 2.01 -10.55 12.03
CA PHE A 219 1.16 -10.94 10.91
C PHE A 219 0.47 -9.68 10.45
N ILE A 220 0.79 -9.23 9.24
CA ILE A 220 0.47 -7.88 8.77
C ILE A 220 -0.37 -7.99 7.51
N GLU A 221 -1.55 -7.39 7.56
CA GLU A 221 -2.36 -7.11 6.38
C GLU A 221 -2.34 -5.61 6.13
N ALA A 222 -2.01 -5.22 4.90
CA ALA A 222 -2.01 -3.85 4.49
C ALA A 222 -2.51 -3.69 3.04
N VAL A 223 -3.06 -2.53 2.74
CA VAL A 223 -3.53 -2.16 1.41
C VAL A 223 -2.66 -1.01 0.92
N ILE A 224 -2.27 -1.03 -0.36
CA ILE A 224 -1.63 0.15 -0.95
C ILE A 224 -2.58 1.32 -0.77
N ARG A 225 -2.09 2.38 -0.14
CA ARG A 225 -2.82 3.65 -0.16
C ARG A 225 -3.04 3.99 -1.62
N LYS A 226 -4.29 4.11 -2.02
CA LYS A 226 -4.58 4.77 -3.28
C LYS A 226 -3.87 6.11 -3.17
N GLU A 227 -2.86 6.35 -4.00
CA GLU A 227 -2.44 7.74 -4.21
C GLU A 227 -3.75 8.44 -4.50
N ALA A 228 -4.07 9.44 -3.70
CA ALA A 228 -5.23 10.25 -3.98
C ALA A 228 -5.08 10.66 -5.44
N PHE A 229 -6.04 10.29 -6.27
CA PHE A 229 -6.04 10.72 -7.66
C PHE A 229 -5.85 12.23 -7.59
N LYS A 230 -4.68 12.71 -8.02
CA LYS A 230 -4.43 14.13 -8.15
C LYS A 230 -4.93 14.51 -9.53
N PRO A 231 -6.14 15.05 -9.64
CA PRO A 231 -6.61 15.51 -10.93
C PRO A 231 -5.65 16.58 -11.43
N ASP A 232 -5.34 16.53 -12.71
CA ASP A 232 -4.55 17.57 -13.35
C ASP A 232 -5.39 18.84 -13.56
N TYR A 233 -5.21 19.80 -12.68
CA TYR A 233 -5.86 21.12 -12.77
C TYR A 233 -5.05 22.15 -13.53
N SER A 234 -3.92 21.79 -14.16
CA SER A 234 -3.07 22.72 -14.94
C SER A 234 -3.85 23.42 -16.08
N GLY A 235 -4.88 22.75 -16.60
CA GLY A 235 -5.80 23.31 -17.57
C GLY A 235 -6.89 24.23 -17.00
N ILE A 236 -7.00 24.39 -15.67
CA ILE A 236 -8.07 25.14 -14.98
C ILE A 236 -7.47 26.28 -14.17
N ILE A 237 -6.47 26.00 -13.36
CA ILE A 237 -5.79 27.02 -12.53
C ILE A 237 -5.14 28.07 -13.43
N GLY A 238 -5.33 29.31 -13.08
CA GLY A 238 -4.87 30.47 -13.86
C GLY A 238 -5.90 30.99 -14.87
N ARG A 239 -6.97 30.26 -15.18
CA ARG A 239 -8.04 30.78 -16.07
C ARG A 239 -8.89 31.82 -15.37
N HIS A 240 -9.46 32.69 -16.18
CA HIS A 240 -10.47 33.65 -15.78
C HIS A 240 -11.83 32.96 -15.66
N ALA A 241 -12.61 33.32 -14.63
CA ALA A 241 -13.93 32.76 -14.37
C ALA A 241 -14.95 33.85 -14.01
N ASP A 242 -16.11 33.78 -14.66
CA ASP A 242 -17.28 34.60 -14.35
C ASP A 242 -18.23 33.77 -13.47
N CYS A 243 -18.42 34.23 -12.23
CA CYS A 243 -19.14 33.51 -11.21
C CYS A 243 -20.48 34.16 -10.85
N LYS A 244 -21.51 33.35 -10.67
CA LYS A 244 -22.77 33.74 -10.03
C LYS A 244 -22.72 33.39 -8.56
N ILE A 245 -23.09 34.33 -7.69
CA ILE A 245 -23.05 34.16 -6.23
C ILE A 245 -24.46 33.90 -5.74
N ASP A 246 -24.71 32.69 -5.27
CA ASP A 246 -25.99 32.28 -4.70
C ASP A 246 -25.98 32.23 -3.17
N ARG A 247 -24.77 32.27 -2.58
CA ARG A 247 -24.54 32.32 -1.12
C ARG A 247 -23.54 33.44 -0.80
N PRO A 248 -24.02 34.66 -0.66
CA PRO A 248 -23.18 35.79 -0.33
C PRO A 248 -22.50 35.66 1.03
N LEU A 249 -21.37 36.33 1.21
CA LEU A 249 -20.69 36.47 2.50
C LEU A 249 -21.70 36.84 3.61
N GLY A 250 -21.69 36.08 4.72
CA GLY A 250 -22.58 36.25 5.84
C GLY A 250 -23.94 35.57 5.72
N SER A 251 -24.27 34.94 4.60
CA SER A 251 -25.52 34.18 4.44
C SER A 251 -25.45 32.82 5.18
N ALA A 252 -26.62 32.31 5.58
CA ALA A 252 -26.73 30.99 6.19
C ALA A 252 -26.85 29.88 5.13
N HIS A 253 -26.28 28.71 5.42
CA HIS A 253 -26.41 27.54 4.57
C HIS A 253 -27.88 27.06 4.51
N PRO A 254 -28.46 26.77 3.31
CA PRO A 254 -29.90 26.47 3.17
C PRO A 254 -30.39 25.26 4.00
N ARG A 255 -29.54 24.21 4.11
CA ARG A 255 -29.86 22.97 4.86
C ARG A 255 -29.32 22.94 6.28
N SER A 256 -28.40 23.88 6.64
CA SER A 256 -27.76 23.94 7.95
C SER A 256 -27.63 25.40 8.41
N PRO A 257 -28.70 26.02 8.91
CA PRO A 257 -28.74 27.47 9.20
C PRO A 257 -27.67 27.97 10.21
N SER A 258 -27.08 27.07 11.00
CA SER A 258 -25.96 27.38 11.91
C SER A 258 -24.62 27.54 11.17
N LEU A 259 -24.51 27.10 9.93
CA LEU A 259 -23.33 27.27 9.09
C LEU A 259 -23.46 28.58 8.32
N ILE A 260 -22.60 29.54 8.65
CA ILE A 260 -22.56 30.85 7.99
C ILE A 260 -21.40 30.90 7.03
N TYR A 261 -21.63 31.36 5.80
CA TYR A 261 -20.59 31.52 4.80
C TYR A 261 -19.64 32.65 5.19
N LYS A 262 -18.38 32.31 5.36
CA LYS A 262 -17.31 33.27 5.72
C LYS A 262 -16.69 33.95 4.52
N VAL A 263 -16.98 33.47 3.32
CA VAL A 263 -16.60 34.03 2.02
C VAL A 263 -17.81 34.00 1.09
N ASN A 264 -17.77 34.75 -0.01
CA ASN A 264 -18.77 34.60 -1.05
C ASN A 264 -18.65 33.22 -1.70
N TYR A 265 -19.78 32.59 -1.97
CA TYR A 265 -19.85 31.27 -2.57
C TYR A 265 -20.88 31.26 -3.69
N GLY A 266 -20.60 30.52 -4.75
CA GLY A 266 -21.47 30.46 -5.91
C GLY A 266 -20.98 29.42 -6.90
N TYR A 267 -21.24 29.63 -8.18
CA TYR A 267 -20.94 28.68 -9.23
C TYR A 267 -20.55 29.36 -10.54
N ILE A 268 -19.96 28.60 -11.47
CA ILE A 268 -19.65 29.04 -12.82
C ILE A 268 -20.67 28.45 -13.76
N GLU A 269 -21.48 29.31 -14.40
CA GLU A 269 -22.53 28.88 -15.33
C GLU A 269 -21.97 28.14 -16.54
N GLY A 270 -22.57 27.00 -16.86
CA GLY A 270 -22.20 26.18 -18.02
C GLY A 270 -20.97 25.30 -17.85
N ILE A 271 -20.33 25.31 -16.68
CA ILE A 271 -19.30 24.31 -16.32
C ILE A 271 -19.93 23.31 -15.36
N ILE A 272 -20.00 22.05 -15.80
CA ILE A 272 -20.66 20.98 -15.05
C ILE A 272 -19.62 20.23 -14.21
N ALA A 273 -19.88 20.15 -12.89
CA ALA A 273 -19.09 19.41 -11.93
C ALA A 273 -19.39 17.90 -11.94
N GLY A 274 -18.64 17.12 -11.16
CA GLY A 274 -18.77 15.66 -11.11
C GLY A 274 -20.09 15.13 -10.58
N ASP A 275 -20.85 15.94 -9.86
CA ASP A 275 -22.22 15.62 -9.36
C ASP A 275 -23.34 15.94 -10.37
N GLY A 276 -22.99 16.54 -11.51
CA GLY A 276 -23.93 16.93 -12.57
C GLY A 276 -24.56 18.32 -12.38
N ALA A 277 -24.22 19.05 -11.32
CA ALA A 277 -24.56 20.45 -11.11
C ALA A 277 -23.52 21.39 -11.74
N GLU A 278 -23.72 22.71 -11.68
CA GLU A 278 -22.74 23.70 -12.09
C GLU A 278 -21.57 23.76 -11.08
N GLN A 279 -20.35 24.02 -11.60
CA GLN A 279 -19.14 23.97 -10.80
C GLN A 279 -19.12 25.03 -9.68
N ASP A 280 -19.12 24.59 -8.46
CA ASP A 280 -19.08 25.43 -7.26
C ASP A 280 -17.74 26.14 -7.05
N VAL A 281 -17.80 27.37 -6.55
CA VAL A 281 -16.64 28.23 -6.31
C VAL A 281 -16.70 28.97 -4.99
N TYR A 282 -15.53 29.13 -4.35
CA TYR A 282 -15.28 30.09 -3.28
C TYR A 282 -14.63 31.35 -3.87
N ILE A 283 -15.13 32.52 -3.47
CA ILE A 283 -14.54 33.80 -3.84
C ILE A 283 -13.75 34.36 -2.66
N LEU A 284 -12.45 34.44 -2.79
CA LEU A 284 -11.56 34.97 -1.76
C LEU A 284 -11.16 36.42 -2.06
N GLY A 285 -10.81 37.13 -1.01
CA GLY A 285 -10.28 38.51 -1.14
C GLY A 285 -11.33 39.57 -1.37
N VAL A 286 -12.62 39.31 -1.16
CA VAL A 286 -13.70 40.27 -1.23
C VAL A 286 -14.54 40.22 0.03
N ASP A 287 -14.48 41.23 0.86
CA ASP A 287 -15.05 41.30 2.20
C ASP A 287 -16.44 41.95 2.24
N VAL A 288 -17.16 41.94 1.11
CA VAL A 288 -18.56 42.42 0.99
C VAL A 288 -19.41 41.36 0.29
N PRO A 289 -20.70 41.27 0.61
CA PRO A 289 -21.61 40.38 -0.10
C PRO A 289 -21.71 40.73 -1.59
N LEU A 290 -21.65 39.73 -2.46
CA LEU A 290 -21.69 39.88 -3.91
C LEU A 290 -22.93 39.15 -4.49
N THR A 291 -23.29 39.50 -5.74
CA THR A 291 -24.24 38.76 -6.59
C THR A 291 -23.55 38.11 -7.79
N THR A 292 -22.48 38.69 -8.22
CA THR A 292 -21.62 38.18 -9.30
C THR A 292 -20.18 38.54 -9.00
N PHE A 293 -19.24 37.78 -9.57
CA PHE A 293 -17.82 38.06 -9.44
C PHE A 293 -17.08 37.59 -10.71
N SER A 294 -16.03 38.30 -11.06
CA SER A 294 -15.14 37.97 -12.19
C SER A 294 -13.71 38.03 -11.72
N GLY A 295 -12.97 36.92 -11.86
CA GLY A 295 -11.61 36.80 -11.35
C GLY A 295 -10.85 35.60 -11.87
N ARG A 296 -9.69 35.32 -11.29
CA ARG A 296 -8.80 34.22 -11.68
C ARG A 296 -8.97 33.02 -10.74
N ILE A 297 -9.05 31.83 -11.31
CA ILE A 297 -8.98 30.58 -10.53
C ILE A 297 -7.56 30.41 -10.02
N ILE A 298 -7.37 30.41 -8.70
CA ILE A 298 -6.05 30.38 -8.06
C ILE A 298 -5.71 29.01 -7.47
N ALA A 299 -6.71 28.18 -7.20
CA ALA A 299 -6.55 26.82 -6.67
C ALA A 299 -7.82 26.01 -6.87
N VAL A 300 -7.73 24.71 -6.63
CA VAL A 300 -8.86 23.78 -6.51
C VAL A 300 -8.72 23.03 -5.19
N TYR A 301 -9.81 22.94 -4.41
CA TYR A 301 -9.90 22.03 -3.28
C TYR A 301 -10.51 20.73 -3.75
N HIS A 302 -9.67 19.69 -3.86
CA HIS A 302 -10.07 18.36 -4.27
C HIS A 302 -10.58 17.57 -3.05
N ARG A 303 -11.82 17.08 -3.12
CA ARG A 303 -12.45 16.27 -2.08
C ARG A 303 -12.31 14.79 -2.39
N PHE A 304 -11.69 14.03 -1.49
CA PHE A 304 -11.48 12.58 -1.66
C PHE A 304 -12.74 11.73 -1.44
N ASN A 305 -13.69 12.26 -0.67
CA ASN A 305 -14.92 11.58 -0.25
C ASN A 305 -16.20 12.22 -0.81
N ASP A 306 -16.07 13.04 -1.85
CA ASP A 306 -17.17 13.68 -2.58
C ASP A 306 -16.93 13.57 -4.10
N ASN A 307 -17.96 13.73 -4.91
CA ASN A 307 -17.86 13.72 -6.36
C ASN A 307 -17.64 15.12 -6.96
N GLU A 308 -17.49 16.13 -6.12
CA GLU A 308 -17.40 17.52 -6.53
C GLU A 308 -16.23 18.23 -5.86
N ASP A 309 -15.37 18.81 -6.70
CA ASP A 309 -14.29 19.69 -6.27
C ASP A 309 -14.77 21.13 -6.12
N LYS A 310 -14.11 21.91 -5.29
CA LYS A 310 -14.42 23.33 -5.11
C LYS A 310 -13.31 24.20 -5.68
N TRP A 311 -13.66 25.05 -6.64
CA TRP A 311 -12.67 25.96 -7.22
C TRP A 311 -12.56 27.23 -6.39
N ILE A 312 -11.34 27.77 -6.30
CA ILE A 312 -11.06 28.98 -5.55
C ILE A 312 -10.73 30.10 -6.52
N VAL A 313 -11.52 31.16 -6.50
CA VAL A 313 -11.41 32.32 -7.39
C VAL A 313 -11.03 33.55 -6.57
N ALA A 314 -10.13 34.38 -7.11
CA ALA A 314 -9.67 35.59 -6.46
C ALA A 314 -9.56 36.78 -7.48
N PRO A 315 -9.52 38.02 -7.00
CA PRO A 315 -9.24 39.18 -7.87
C PRO A 315 -7.92 39.02 -8.61
N GLU A 316 -7.86 39.53 -9.82
CA GLU A 316 -6.62 39.56 -10.61
C GLU A 316 -5.46 40.21 -9.84
N GLY A 317 -4.29 39.54 -9.86
CA GLY A 317 -3.08 40.01 -9.19
C GLY A 317 -3.08 39.88 -7.67
N ARG A 318 -4.10 39.25 -7.06
CA ARG A 318 -4.10 38.92 -5.62
C ARG A 318 -3.77 37.46 -5.42
N ASP A 319 -2.66 37.22 -4.74
CA ASP A 319 -2.24 35.85 -4.37
C ASP A 319 -2.46 35.60 -2.90
N PHE A 320 -2.66 34.29 -2.56
CA PHE A 320 -2.87 33.78 -1.21
C PHE A 320 -1.93 32.62 -0.98
N THR A 321 -1.45 32.45 0.25
CA THR A 321 -0.79 31.21 0.66
C THR A 321 -1.81 30.08 0.84
N ASP A 322 -1.34 28.83 0.86
CA ASP A 322 -2.21 27.68 1.08
C ASP A 322 -2.91 27.76 2.44
N GLU A 323 -2.19 28.23 3.48
CA GLU A 323 -2.75 28.42 4.82
C GLU A 323 -3.86 29.50 4.85
N GLU A 324 -3.69 30.60 4.10
CA GLU A 324 -4.71 31.64 3.98
C GLU A 324 -5.96 31.15 3.25
N ILE A 325 -5.80 30.33 2.19
CA ILE A 325 -6.93 29.72 1.49
C ILE A 325 -7.67 28.77 2.41
N LEU A 326 -6.97 27.79 2.97
CA LEU A 326 -7.55 26.75 3.82
C LEU A 326 -8.29 27.35 5.03
N SER A 327 -7.72 28.35 5.67
CA SER A 327 -8.37 29.01 6.82
C SER A 327 -9.69 29.68 6.47
N GLN A 328 -9.83 30.19 5.24
CA GLN A 328 -11.05 30.88 4.79
C GLN A 328 -12.16 29.92 4.37
N ILE A 329 -11.82 28.71 3.87
CA ILE A 329 -12.80 27.68 3.45
C ILE A 329 -13.06 26.62 4.52
N GLU A 330 -12.27 26.56 5.59
CA GLU A 330 -12.37 25.57 6.69
C GLU A 330 -13.79 25.45 7.27
N PHE A 331 -14.56 26.54 7.31
CA PHE A 331 -15.92 26.53 7.87
C PHE A 331 -16.83 25.47 7.23
N GLN A 332 -16.59 25.13 5.95
CA GLN A 332 -17.29 24.08 5.20
C GLN A 332 -16.40 22.87 4.94
N GLU A 333 -15.14 23.06 4.54
CA GLU A 333 -14.26 21.96 4.11
C GLU A 333 -13.81 21.06 5.27
N ARG A 334 -13.90 21.50 6.53
CA ARG A 334 -13.64 20.64 7.71
C ARG A 334 -14.54 19.40 7.83
N PHE A 335 -15.59 19.29 7.02
CA PHE A 335 -16.50 18.14 6.97
C PHE A 335 -16.14 17.15 5.86
N PHE A 336 -15.11 17.45 5.07
CA PHE A 336 -14.66 16.67 3.94
C PHE A 336 -13.18 16.33 4.08
N ASP A 337 -12.82 15.14 3.60
CA ASP A 337 -11.40 14.79 3.42
C ASP A 337 -10.96 15.31 2.06
N GLY A 338 -9.91 16.13 2.03
CA GLY A 338 -9.46 16.72 0.78
C GLY A 338 -8.11 17.40 0.88
N GLU A 339 -7.61 17.87 -0.27
CA GLU A 339 -6.37 18.63 -0.36
C GLU A 339 -6.52 19.85 -1.29
N LEU A 340 -5.68 20.86 -1.06
CA LEU A 340 -5.59 22.02 -1.94
C LEU A 340 -4.59 21.73 -3.07
N CYS A 341 -5.04 21.93 -4.32
CA CYS A 341 -4.24 21.77 -5.54
C CYS A 341 -3.93 23.15 -6.15
N ARG A 342 -2.67 23.34 -6.60
CA ARG A 342 -2.17 24.57 -7.21
C ARG A 342 -1.69 24.34 -8.63
#